data_83827dd039e41b0245f42ab216100096
#
_entry.id   83827dd039e41b0245f42ab216100096
#
_cell.length_a   1.000
_cell.length_b   1.000
_cell.length_c   1.000
_cell.angle_alpha   90.00
_cell.angle_beta   90.00
_cell.angle_gamma   90.00
#
_symmetry.space_group_name_H-M   'P 1'
#
loop_
_entity.id
_entity.type
_entity.pdbx_description
1 polymer ?
#
loop_
_entity_poly.entity_id
_entity_poly.type
_entity_poly.pdbx_seq_one_letter_code
_entity_poly.pdbx_strand_id
1 'polypeptide(L)'
;MSELTKEDEYGIISRTMMNIRSLRVFAREIDFEQLLEMQEKLNVVIEERREDAEREAAERAERERKRQELLQLIAGEGFSPEELLGLSEEAPK
;
A
#
# COMPACT_ATOMS: atom_id res chain seq x y z
N MET A 1 -17.21 -24.02 -21.50
CA MET A 1 -15.91 -23.85 -20.85
C MET A 1 -15.64 -22.38 -20.58
N SER A 2 -15.44 -22.05 -19.34
CA SER A 2 -15.24 -20.67 -18.98
C SER A 2 -13.76 -20.26 -19.06
N GLU A 3 -13.53 -19.05 -19.48
CA GLU A 3 -12.20 -18.49 -19.49
C GLU A 3 -11.87 -18.00 -18.09
N LEU A 4 -10.59 -17.98 -17.78
CA LEU A 4 -10.14 -17.43 -16.51
C LEU A 4 -10.34 -15.92 -16.50
N THR A 5 -10.85 -15.41 -15.41
CA THR A 5 -10.91 -13.97 -15.21
C THR A 5 -9.54 -13.46 -14.79
N LYS A 6 -9.35 -12.16 -14.80
CA LYS A 6 -8.10 -11.58 -14.29
C LYS A 6 -7.89 -11.93 -12.83
N GLU A 7 -8.96 -11.96 -12.06
CA GLU A 7 -8.88 -12.32 -10.65
C GLU A 7 -8.43 -13.76 -10.46
N ASP A 8 -8.92 -14.66 -11.33
CA ASP A 8 -8.49 -16.06 -11.32
C ASP A 8 -7.00 -16.16 -11.62
N GLU A 9 -6.55 -15.45 -12.64
CA GLU A 9 -5.14 -15.44 -13.03
C GLU A 9 -4.26 -14.94 -11.89
N TYR A 10 -4.65 -13.84 -11.26
CA TYR A 10 -3.89 -13.28 -10.14
C TYR A 10 -3.86 -14.22 -8.96
N GLY A 11 -4.98 -14.92 -8.72
CA GLY A 11 -5.02 -15.91 -7.65
C GLY A 11 -4.06 -17.06 -7.88
N ILE A 12 -3.98 -17.54 -9.12
CA ILE A 12 -3.07 -18.62 -9.48
C ILE A 12 -1.62 -18.17 -9.27
N ILE A 13 -1.28 -17.00 -9.78
CA ILE A 13 0.06 -16.46 -9.65
C ILE A 13 0.43 -16.30 -8.18
N SER A 14 -0.46 -15.71 -7.39
CA SER A 14 -0.21 -15.50 -5.97
C SER A 14 0.02 -16.80 -5.22
N ARG A 15 -0.82 -17.79 -5.47
CA ARG A 15 -0.67 -19.08 -4.80
C ARG A 15 0.65 -19.75 -5.15
N THR A 16 1.03 -19.65 -6.43
CA THR A 16 2.30 -20.22 -6.88
C THR A 16 3.48 -19.52 -6.24
N MET A 17 3.44 -18.19 -6.24
CA MET A 17 4.54 -17.38 -5.73
C MET A 17 4.68 -17.45 -4.22
N MET A 18 3.58 -17.63 -3.52
CA MET A 18 3.60 -17.66 -2.06
C MET A 18 3.88 -19.03 -1.47
N ASN A 19 3.90 -20.06 -2.29
CA ASN A 19 4.18 -21.42 -1.84
C ASN A 19 5.51 -21.85 -2.44
N ILE A 20 6.51 -22.02 -1.59
CA ILE A 20 7.85 -22.31 -2.08
C ILE A 20 7.93 -23.63 -2.87
N ARG A 21 7.13 -24.60 -2.51
CA ARG A 21 7.12 -25.87 -3.23
C ARG A 21 6.58 -25.70 -4.64
N SER A 22 5.46 -24.98 -4.75
CA SER A 22 4.85 -24.69 -6.05
C SER A 22 5.78 -23.84 -6.89
N LEU A 23 6.42 -22.87 -6.28
CA LEU A 23 7.36 -21.99 -6.99
C LEU A 23 8.54 -22.77 -7.52
N ARG A 24 9.06 -23.73 -6.75
CA ARG A 24 10.16 -24.58 -7.23
C ARG A 24 9.77 -25.40 -8.45
N VAL A 25 8.56 -25.94 -8.43
CA VAL A 25 8.06 -26.73 -9.58
C VAL A 25 7.94 -25.83 -10.80
N PHE A 26 7.33 -24.67 -10.62
CA PHE A 26 7.20 -23.70 -11.71
C PHE A 26 8.57 -23.30 -12.26
N ALA A 27 9.52 -23.03 -11.39
CA ALA A 27 10.85 -22.59 -11.79
C ALA A 27 11.60 -23.63 -12.63
N ARG A 28 11.29 -24.90 -12.41
CA ARG A 28 11.91 -25.98 -13.20
C ARG A 28 11.36 -26.08 -14.62
N GLU A 29 10.16 -25.54 -14.82
CA GLU A 29 9.49 -25.63 -16.13
C GLU A 29 9.86 -24.50 -17.06
N ILE A 30 10.59 -23.51 -16.61
CA ILE A 30 10.99 -22.36 -17.44
C ILE A 30 12.50 -22.26 -17.50
N ASP A 31 12.98 -21.57 -18.53
CA ASP A 31 14.41 -21.35 -18.71
C ASP A 31 14.97 -20.50 -17.59
N PHE A 32 16.19 -20.78 -17.20
CA PHE A 32 16.86 -20.04 -16.13
C PHE A 32 16.95 -18.55 -16.45
N GLU A 33 17.24 -18.22 -17.71
CA GLU A 33 17.33 -16.82 -18.13
C GLU A 33 15.99 -16.12 -17.98
N GLN A 34 14.91 -16.81 -18.31
CA GLN A 34 13.58 -16.27 -18.17
C GLN A 34 13.25 -16.04 -16.68
N LEU A 35 13.68 -16.97 -15.84
CA LEU A 35 13.49 -16.83 -14.41
C LEU A 35 14.22 -15.59 -13.87
N LEU A 36 15.43 -15.33 -14.36
CA LEU A 36 16.18 -14.14 -13.98
C LEU A 36 15.50 -12.86 -14.45
N GLU A 37 14.92 -12.88 -15.65
CA GLU A 37 14.17 -11.72 -16.13
C GLU A 37 12.97 -11.45 -15.25
N MET A 38 12.29 -12.50 -14.81
CA MET A 38 11.15 -12.35 -13.91
C MET A 38 11.58 -11.69 -12.60
N GLN A 39 12.73 -12.09 -12.09
CA GLN A 39 13.27 -11.48 -10.88
C GLN A 39 13.53 -10.00 -11.07
N GLU A 40 14.16 -9.63 -12.17
CA GLU A 40 14.45 -8.23 -12.44
C GLU A 40 13.18 -7.38 -12.54
N LYS A 41 12.20 -7.89 -13.27
CA LYS A 41 10.93 -7.18 -13.42
C LYS A 41 10.19 -7.08 -12.11
N LEU A 42 10.21 -8.16 -11.34
CA LEU A 42 9.57 -8.16 -10.04
C LEU A 42 10.23 -7.15 -9.10
N ASN A 43 11.56 -7.07 -9.14
CA ASN A 43 12.29 -6.09 -8.33
C ASN A 43 11.91 -4.66 -8.68
N VAL A 44 11.73 -4.37 -9.97
CA VAL A 44 11.31 -3.03 -10.41
C VAL A 44 9.95 -2.68 -9.84
N VAL A 45 9.01 -3.60 -9.98
CA VAL A 45 7.64 -3.39 -9.50
C VAL A 45 7.61 -3.25 -7.97
N ILE A 46 8.39 -4.07 -7.29
CA ILE A 46 8.48 -4.00 -5.83
C ILE A 46 9.00 -2.63 -5.40
N GLU A 47 10.03 -2.12 -6.10
CA GLU A 47 10.58 -0.82 -5.75
C GLU A 47 9.59 0.30 -5.99
N GLU A 48 8.84 0.23 -7.08
CA GLU A 48 7.79 1.21 -7.36
C GLU A 48 6.73 1.20 -6.26
N ARG A 49 6.32 0.01 -5.84
CA ARG A 49 5.33 -0.12 -4.78
C ARG A 49 5.87 0.35 -3.43
N ARG A 50 7.16 0.15 -3.20
CA ARG A 50 7.81 0.61 -1.98
C ARG A 50 7.81 2.13 -1.93
N GLU A 51 8.16 2.77 -3.04
CA GLU A 51 8.16 4.23 -3.12
C GLU A 51 6.76 4.80 -2.91
N ASP A 52 5.76 4.17 -3.50
CA ASP A 52 4.37 4.59 -3.32
C ASP A 52 3.95 4.46 -1.86
N ALA A 53 4.31 3.34 -1.23
CA ALA A 53 3.94 3.10 0.16
C ALA A 53 4.63 4.09 1.10
N GLU A 54 5.89 4.40 0.82
CA GLU A 54 6.64 5.38 1.61
C GLU A 54 6.05 6.77 1.47
N ARG A 55 5.68 7.15 0.26
CA ARG A 55 5.05 8.44 0.02
C ARG A 55 3.72 8.56 0.73
N GLU A 56 2.89 7.53 0.64
CA GLU A 56 1.60 7.51 1.32
C GLU A 56 1.76 7.57 2.83
N ALA A 57 2.75 6.84 3.36
CA ALA A 57 3.03 6.85 4.79
C ALA A 57 3.50 8.22 5.25
N ALA A 58 4.34 8.87 4.45
CA ALA A 58 4.84 10.20 4.76
C ALA A 58 3.70 11.23 4.74
N GLU A 59 2.80 11.10 3.77
CA GLU A 59 1.65 12.00 3.69
C GLU A 59 0.72 11.83 4.89
N ARG A 60 0.49 10.57 5.30
CA ARG A 60 -0.34 10.32 6.48
C ARG A 60 0.32 10.86 7.75
N ALA A 61 1.62 10.67 7.87
CA ALA A 61 2.36 11.17 9.01
C ALA A 61 2.31 12.69 9.09
N GLU A 62 2.45 13.36 7.93
CA GLU A 62 2.38 14.80 7.87
C GLU A 62 1.01 15.34 8.26
N ARG A 63 -0.04 14.70 7.76
CA ARG A 63 -1.40 15.10 8.13
C ARG A 63 -1.64 14.92 9.62
N GLU A 64 -1.15 13.82 10.19
CA GLU A 64 -1.32 13.56 11.61
C GLU A 64 -0.52 14.56 12.45
N ARG A 65 0.69 14.90 12.01
CA ARG A 65 1.51 15.90 12.69
C ARG A 65 0.81 17.25 12.73
N LYS A 66 0.27 17.67 11.59
CA LYS A 66 -0.45 18.95 11.52
C LYS A 66 -1.69 18.94 12.38
N ARG A 67 -2.38 17.81 12.41
CA ARG A 67 -3.55 17.66 13.25
C ARG A 67 -3.19 17.80 14.73
N GLN A 68 -2.10 17.16 15.14
CA GLN A 68 -1.65 17.22 16.53
C GLN A 68 -1.21 18.65 16.88
N GLU A 69 -0.52 19.33 16.00
CA GLU A 69 -0.11 20.70 16.25
C GLU A 69 -1.31 21.62 16.42
N LEU A 70 -2.31 21.44 15.58
CA LEU A 70 -3.53 22.24 15.66
C LEU A 70 -4.27 21.99 16.97
N LEU A 71 -4.38 20.73 17.36
CA LEU A 71 -5.04 20.38 18.61
C LEU A 71 -4.31 20.97 19.80
N GLN A 72 -2.99 20.96 19.80
CA GLN A 72 -2.19 21.54 20.86
C GLN A 72 -2.36 23.06 20.92
N LEU A 73 -2.39 23.69 19.77
CA LEU A 73 -2.57 25.12 19.69
C LEU A 73 -3.93 25.53 20.28
N ILE A 74 -4.96 24.80 19.90
CA ILE A 74 -6.31 25.08 20.39
C ILE A 74 -6.42 24.82 21.89
N ALA A 75 -5.80 23.78 22.36
CA ALA A 75 -5.78 23.49 23.80
C ALA A 75 -5.07 24.62 24.56
N GLY A 76 -4.00 25.17 23.98
CA GLY A 76 -3.28 26.28 24.53
C GLY A 76 -4.09 27.56 24.56
N GLU A 77 -5.06 27.70 23.66
CA GLU A 77 -5.95 28.84 23.60
C GLU A 77 -7.19 28.67 24.48
N GLY A 78 -7.32 27.51 25.13
CA GLY A 78 -8.45 27.25 25.99
C GLY A 78 -9.61 26.55 25.33
N PHE A 79 -9.47 26.14 24.09
CA PHE A 79 -10.49 25.38 23.38
C PHE A 79 -10.29 23.89 23.59
N SER A 80 -11.37 23.16 23.65
CA SER A 80 -11.27 21.70 23.69
C SER A 80 -11.16 21.15 22.28
N PRO A 81 -10.55 19.97 22.12
CA PRO A 81 -10.52 19.32 20.80
C PRO A 81 -11.91 19.07 20.24
N GLU A 82 -12.87 18.81 21.10
CA GLU A 82 -14.24 18.56 20.68
C GLU A 82 -14.88 19.80 20.09
N GLU A 83 -14.62 20.95 20.65
CA GLU A 83 -15.11 22.21 20.13
C GLU A 83 -14.52 22.47 18.75
N LEU A 84 -13.23 22.18 18.59
CA LEU A 84 -12.60 22.34 17.30
C LEU A 84 -13.22 21.45 16.24
N LEU A 85 -13.44 20.20 16.57
CA LEU A 85 -14.04 19.26 15.63
C LEU A 85 -15.46 19.67 15.26
N GLY A 86 -16.21 20.17 16.21
CA GLY A 86 -17.54 20.67 15.94
C GLY A 86 -17.54 21.85 15.01
N LEU A 87 -16.65 22.80 15.24
CA LEU A 87 -16.51 23.96 14.36
C LEU A 87 -16.08 23.54 12.96
N SER A 88 -15.19 22.59 12.88
CA SER A 88 -14.71 22.07 11.61
C SER A 88 -15.84 21.44 10.80
N GLU A 89 -16.71 20.72 11.44
CA GLU A 89 -17.84 20.07 10.79
C GLU A 89 -18.87 21.07 10.30
N GLU A 90 -19.02 22.16 11.00
CA GLU A 90 -19.99 23.19 10.62
C GLU A 90 -19.47 24.19 9.60
N ALA A 91 -18.18 24.32 9.51
CA ALA A 91 -17.56 25.34 8.68
C ALA A 91 -17.99 25.36 7.21
N PRO A 92 -18.23 24.23 6.57
CA PRO A 92 -18.51 24.23 5.14
C PRO A 92 -19.85 24.75 4.71
N LYS A 93 -20.65 25.22 5.52
CA LYS A 93 -21.95 25.71 5.09
C LYS A 93 -21.89 26.96 4.24
#